data_a4152521c830807fabd8b912fa41c693
#
_entry.id   a4152521c830807fabd8b912fa41c693
#
_cell.length_a   1.000
_cell.length_b   1.000
_cell.length_c   1.000
_cell.angle_alpha   90.00
_cell.angle_beta   90.00
_cell.angle_gamma   90.00
#
_symmetry.space_group_name_H-M   'P 1'
#
loop_
_entity.id
_entity.type
_entity.pdbx_description
1 polymer ?
#
loop_
_entity_poly.entity_id
_entity_poly.type
_entity_poly.pdbx_seq_one_letter_code
_entity_poly.pdbx_strand_id
1 'polypeptide(L)'
;VLIIEKADLELVLKHLHEWMKLSGYWFVVEDPVYSMEKIIFCQAKPVKTSRGWVMVRDFPLTLAKDSISLLPLKTEVHWKKWANDVGRCGIALTAGVPVLYSWYKALVRSGDGSFGAHPWSSRTGASYLASGLSGEEVAITDEARVSFWEAFGWSPYYQRLVEAELNGLTHDFSLGREGIQQHYNLIIPKENAKHFISNQLYNY
;
A
#
# COMPACT_ATOMS: atom_id res chain seq x y z
N VAL A 1 -13.95 5.84 10.97
CA VAL A 1 -14.15 4.52 11.59
C VAL A 1 -14.75 4.73 12.95
N LEU A 2 -15.82 4.01 13.27
CA LEU A 2 -16.48 4.01 14.57
C LEU A 2 -16.28 2.61 15.18
N ILE A 3 -15.78 2.57 16.42
CA ILE A 3 -15.63 1.32 17.17
C ILE A 3 -16.73 1.33 18.26
N ILE A 4 -17.58 0.30 18.24
CA ILE A 4 -18.72 0.17 19.15
C ILE A 4 -18.79 -1.25 19.71
N GLU A 5 -19.37 -1.40 20.88
CA GLU A 5 -19.65 -2.71 21.43
C GLU A 5 -20.77 -3.41 20.64
N LYS A 6 -20.69 -4.72 20.50
CA LYS A 6 -21.68 -5.49 19.73
C LYS A 6 -23.10 -5.31 20.27
N ALA A 7 -23.24 -5.14 21.58
CA ALA A 7 -24.54 -4.92 22.24
C ALA A 7 -25.23 -3.62 21.80
N ASP A 8 -24.44 -2.60 21.45
CA ASP A 8 -24.95 -1.27 21.07
C ASP A 8 -25.12 -1.10 19.56
N LEU A 9 -24.71 -2.08 18.76
CA LEU A 9 -24.66 -1.98 17.30
C LEU A 9 -26.01 -1.60 16.68
N GLU A 10 -27.08 -2.30 17.05
CA GLU A 10 -28.42 -2.05 16.50
C GLU A 10 -28.92 -0.64 16.84
N LEU A 11 -28.69 -0.19 18.09
CA LEU A 11 -29.07 1.13 18.54
C LEU A 11 -28.33 2.21 17.78
N VAL A 12 -27.00 2.06 17.60
CA VAL A 12 -26.16 3.00 16.87
C VAL A 12 -26.58 3.05 15.40
N LEU A 13 -26.72 1.92 14.72
CA LEU A 13 -27.11 1.88 13.30
C LEU A 13 -28.48 2.52 13.07
N LYS A 14 -29.43 2.30 13.97
CA LYS A 14 -30.78 2.89 13.90
C LYS A 14 -30.76 4.42 13.91
N HIS A 15 -29.89 5.02 14.70
CA HIS A 15 -29.91 6.48 14.92
C HIS A 15 -28.77 7.23 14.21
N LEU A 16 -27.76 6.53 13.71
CA LEU A 16 -26.55 7.14 13.17
C LEU A 16 -26.84 8.12 12.03
N HIS A 17 -27.71 7.77 11.09
CA HIS A 17 -28.10 8.63 9.98
C HIS A 17 -28.75 9.95 10.43
N GLU A 18 -29.65 9.87 11.41
CA GLU A 18 -30.33 11.05 11.95
C GLU A 18 -29.35 11.97 12.68
N TRP A 19 -28.47 11.40 13.51
CA TRP A 19 -27.46 12.15 14.24
C TRP A 19 -26.48 12.86 13.29
N MET A 20 -26.04 12.18 12.25
CA MET A 20 -25.12 12.78 11.26
C MET A 20 -25.82 13.87 10.43
N LYS A 21 -27.09 13.67 10.07
CA LYS A 21 -27.89 14.69 9.38
C LYS A 21 -28.11 15.94 10.23
N LEU A 22 -28.36 15.78 11.52
CA LEU A 22 -28.46 16.91 12.44
C LEU A 22 -27.15 17.72 12.54
N SER A 23 -26.02 17.03 12.36
CA SER A 23 -24.70 17.68 12.30
C SER A 23 -24.35 18.26 10.92
N GLY A 24 -25.26 18.21 9.95
CA GLY A 24 -25.07 18.75 8.60
C GLY A 24 -24.32 17.82 7.64
N TYR A 25 -24.12 16.56 7.99
CA TYR A 25 -23.40 15.60 7.14
C TYR A 25 -24.35 14.59 6.49
N TRP A 26 -24.09 14.33 5.19
CA TRP A 26 -24.62 13.18 4.49
C TRP A 26 -23.66 12.01 4.71
N PHE A 27 -24.14 10.96 5.34
CA PHE A 27 -23.30 9.86 5.80
C PHE A 27 -23.72 8.53 5.17
N VAL A 28 -22.75 7.80 4.62
CA VAL A 28 -22.93 6.44 4.14
C VAL A 28 -22.33 5.50 5.17
N VAL A 29 -23.13 4.56 5.64
CA VAL A 29 -22.69 3.53 6.59
C VAL A 29 -22.34 2.28 5.79
N GLU A 30 -21.10 1.82 5.91
CA GLU A 30 -20.66 0.53 5.40
C GLU A 30 -21.09 -0.59 6.37
N ASP A 31 -21.15 -1.83 5.88
CA ASP A 31 -21.46 -2.97 6.71
C ASP A 31 -20.47 -3.12 7.87
N PRO A 32 -20.96 -3.45 9.08
CA PRO A 32 -20.11 -3.68 10.23
C PRO A 32 -19.12 -4.83 10.01
N VAL A 33 -17.88 -4.64 10.41
CA VAL A 33 -16.81 -5.65 10.34
C VAL A 33 -16.37 -6.04 11.74
N TYR A 34 -15.93 -7.28 11.94
CA TYR A 34 -15.63 -7.87 13.24
C TYR A 34 -14.17 -8.29 13.40
N SER A 35 -13.33 -8.03 12.39
CA SER A 35 -11.88 -8.20 12.47
C SER A 35 -11.19 -6.93 12.04
N MET A 36 -10.01 -6.68 12.59
CA MET A 36 -9.23 -5.48 12.28
C MET A 36 -8.87 -5.41 10.79
N GLU A 37 -8.50 -6.52 10.18
CA GLU A 37 -8.09 -6.63 8.78
C GLU A 37 -9.19 -6.24 7.78
N LYS A 38 -10.44 -6.25 8.22
CA LYS A 38 -11.59 -5.88 7.35
C LYS A 38 -11.92 -4.39 7.41
N ILE A 39 -11.35 -3.65 8.34
CA ILE A 39 -11.53 -2.20 8.42
C ILE A 39 -10.88 -1.55 7.19
N ILE A 40 -11.63 -0.69 6.50
CA ILE A 40 -11.10 0.14 5.41
C ILE A 40 -11.09 1.59 5.88
N PHE A 41 -9.93 2.22 5.82
CA PHE A 41 -9.79 3.64 6.12
C PHE A 41 -8.79 4.29 5.15
N CYS A 42 -9.22 5.33 4.44
CA CYS A 42 -8.40 6.04 3.44
C CYS A 42 -7.74 5.09 2.42
N GLN A 43 -8.47 4.12 1.91
CA GLN A 43 -8.01 3.09 0.95
C GLN A 43 -6.92 2.15 1.52
N ALA A 44 -6.77 2.11 2.83
CA ALA A 44 -5.83 1.24 3.51
C ALA A 44 -6.56 0.30 4.47
N LYS A 45 -5.94 -0.84 4.76
CA LYS A 45 -6.39 -1.83 5.74
C LYS A 45 -5.28 -2.10 6.75
N PRO A 46 -5.60 -2.40 8.00
CA PRO A 46 -4.61 -2.78 9.00
C PRO A 46 -4.07 -4.19 8.73
N VAL A 47 -2.76 -4.33 8.85
CA VAL A 47 -2.04 -5.61 8.84
C VAL A 47 -1.24 -5.73 10.12
N LYS A 48 -1.36 -6.85 10.81
CA LYS A 48 -0.60 -7.15 12.02
C LYS A 48 0.82 -7.54 11.65
N THR A 49 1.79 -6.83 12.22
CA THR A 49 3.21 -7.12 12.07
C THR A 49 3.86 -7.33 13.43
N SER A 50 5.12 -7.73 13.48
CA SER A 50 5.89 -7.80 14.74
C SER A 50 6.01 -6.43 15.44
N ARG A 51 5.81 -5.33 14.72
CA ARG A 51 5.82 -3.95 15.23
C ARG A 51 4.44 -3.44 15.64
N GLY A 52 3.40 -4.27 15.54
CA GLY A 52 2.01 -3.90 15.79
C GLY A 52 1.19 -3.77 14.52
N TRP A 53 0.07 -3.07 14.59
CA TRP A 53 -0.81 -2.83 13.47
C TRP A 53 -0.28 -1.72 12.57
N VAL A 54 -0.20 -2.00 11.27
CA VAL A 54 0.26 -1.07 10.25
C VAL A 54 -0.86 -0.89 9.21
N MET A 55 -1.25 0.35 8.94
CA MET A 55 -2.22 0.66 7.88
C MET A 55 -1.51 0.65 6.53
N VAL A 56 -1.92 -0.23 5.64
CA VAL A 56 -1.32 -0.38 4.32
C VAL A 56 -2.37 -0.41 3.22
N ARG A 57 -2.03 0.12 2.06
CA ARG A 57 -2.82 0.00 0.85
C ARG A 57 -2.63 -1.38 0.23
N ASP A 58 -3.63 -1.83 -0.53
CA ASP A 58 -3.48 -3.01 -1.38
C ASP A 58 -2.29 -2.87 -2.34
N PHE A 59 -1.61 -3.97 -2.64
CA PHE A 59 -0.40 -3.95 -3.47
C PHE A 59 -0.64 -3.39 -4.88
N PRO A 60 -1.68 -3.78 -5.65
CA PRO A 60 -1.96 -3.17 -6.94
C PRO A 60 -2.16 -1.66 -6.87
N LEU A 61 -2.86 -1.18 -5.85
CA LEU A 61 -3.07 0.26 -5.66
C LEU A 61 -1.77 0.98 -5.28
N THR A 62 -0.95 0.37 -4.44
CA THR A 62 0.38 0.88 -4.10
C THR A 62 1.26 0.96 -5.33
N LEU A 63 1.31 -0.11 -6.13
CA LEU A 63 2.06 -0.15 -7.37
C LEU A 63 1.61 0.96 -8.34
N ALA A 64 0.30 1.11 -8.54
CA ALA A 64 -0.26 2.14 -9.42
C ALA A 64 0.08 3.57 -8.98
N LYS A 65 0.05 3.85 -7.67
CA LYS A 65 0.28 5.20 -7.14
C LYS A 65 1.77 5.53 -6.94
N ASP A 66 2.52 4.60 -6.40
CA ASP A 66 3.90 4.84 -5.98
C ASP A 66 4.93 4.54 -7.09
N SER A 67 4.47 4.07 -8.27
CA SER A 67 5.28 3.98 -9.49
C SER A 67 5.21 5.24 -10.35
N ILE A 68 4.42 6.23 -9.97
CA ILE A 68 4.21 7.45 -10.73
C ILE A 68 4.82 8.63 -10.00
N SER A 69 5.67 9.39 -10.68
CA SER A 69 6.17 10.66 -10.17
C SER A 69 5.26 11.81 -10.60
N LEU A 70 4.87 12.66 -9.65
CA LEU A 70 4.19 13.93 -9.92
C LEU A 70 5.13 15.00 -10.49
N LEU A 71 6.44 14.76 -10.41
CA LEU A 71 7.48 15.64 -10.97
C LEU A 71 8.08 14.99 -12.21
N PRO A 72 8.45 15.79 -13.23
CA PRO A 72 9.06 15.24 -14.43
C PRO A 72 10.43 14.65 -14.09
N LEU A 73 10.59 13.36 -14.34
CA LEU A 73 11.89 12.66 -14.23
C LEU A 73 12.60 12.76 -15.58
N LYS A 74 13.37 13.82 -15.78
CA LYS A 74 13.99 14.17 -17.07
C LYS A 74 15.24 13.33 -17.40
N THR A 75 15.88 12.75 -16.39
CA THR A 75 17.14 12.02 -16.55
C THR A 75 17.13 10.77 -15.68
N GLU A 76 17.97 9.80 -16.03
CA GLU A 76 18.18 8.60 -15.22
C GLU A 76 18.62 8.94 -13.78
N VAL A 77 19.42 9.97 -13.61
CA VAL A 77 19.86 10.41 -12.28
C VAL A 77 18.68 10.88 -11.43
N HIS A 78 17.76 11.65 -12.02
CA HIS A 78 16.55 12.07 -11.30
C HIS A 78 15.66 10.89 -10.96
N TRP A 79 15.52 9.94 -11.87
CA TRP A 79 14.74 8.73 -11.65
C TRP A 79 15.33 7.87 -10.52
N LYS A 80 16.64 7.63 -10.52
CA LYS A 80 17.32 6.86 -9.47
C LYS A 80 17.18 7.49 -8.08
N LYS A 81 17.29 8.81 -8.00
CA LYS A 81 17.03 9.54 -6.74
C LYS A 81 15.60 9.39 -6.27
N TRP A 82 14.65 9.57 -7.19
CA TRP A 82 13.24 9.40 -6.89
C TRP A 82 12.91 7.97 -6.44
N ALA A 83 13.40 6.95 -7.15
CA ALA A 83 13.20 5.54 -6.79
C ALA A 83 13.74 5.22 -5.39
N ASN A 84 14.92 5.75 -5.07
CA ASN A 84 15.54 5.60 -3.77
C ASN A 84 14.72 6.29 -2.65
N ASP A 85 14.23 7.51 -2.87
CA ASP A 85 13.42 8.24 -1.88
C ASP A 85 12.07 7.56 -1.64
N VAL A 86 11.36 7.16 -2.70
CA VAL A 86 10.10 6.41 -2.61
C VAL A 86 10.32 5.09 -1.88
N GLY A 87 11.35 4.35 -2.29
CA GLY A 87 11.67 3.06 -1.71
C GLY A 87 11.98 3.15 -0.21
N ARG A 88 12.81 4.10 0.22
CA ARG A 88 13.16 4.28 1.64
C ARG A 88 11.96 4.70 2.50
N CYS A 89 11.15 5.63 2.02
CA CYS A 89 9.91 6.01 2.71
C CYS A 89 8.96 4.80 2.81
N GLY A 90 8.80 4.06 1.72
CA GLY A 90 7.97 2.86 1.70
C GLY A 90 8.47 1.75 2.63
N ILE A 91 9.78 1.51 2.69
CA ILE A 91 10.39 0.55 3.64
C ILE A 91 10.04 0.92 5.07
N ALA A 92 10.18 2.19 5.45
CA ALA A 92 9.87 2.65 6.81
C ALA A 92 8.38 2.48 7.14
N LEU A 93 7.49 2.77 6.19
CA LEU A 93 6.04 2.68 6.36
C LEU A 93 5.49 1.26 6.31
N THR A 94 6.18 0.31 5.65
CA THR A 94 5.69 -1.06 5.45
C THR A 94 6.63 -2.13 6.01
N ALA A 95 7.49 -1.77 6.96
CA ALA A 95 8.41 -2.70 7.59
C ALA A 95 7.67 -3.92 8.17
N GLY A 96 8.06 -5.12 7.73
CA GLY A 96 7.43 -6.38 8.13
C GLY A 96 6.11 -6.71 7.44
N VAL A 97 5.62 -5.87 6.52
CA VAL A 97 4.41 -6.15 5.73
C VAL A 97 4.76 -6.97 4.49
N PRO A 98 4.11 -8.14 4.28
CA PRO A 98 4.36 -8.97 3.09
C PRO A 98 4.18 -8.20 1.78
N VAL A 99 4.92 -8.61 0.76
CA VAL A 99 4.86 -8.09 -0.61
C VAL A 99 5.29 -6.62 -0.73
N LEU A 100 4.63 -5.72 -0.01
CA LEU A 100 4.90 -4.27 -0.04
C LEU A 100 6.33 -3.94 0.37
N TYR A 101 6.80 -4.58 1.43
CA TYR A 101 8.17 -4.39 1.90
C TYR A 101 9.21 -4.81 0.84
N SER A 102 8.98 -5.93 0.15
CA SER A 102 9.85 -6.41 -0.93
C SER A 102 9.82 -5.49 -2.15
N TRP A 103 8.66 -4.92 -2.48
CA TRP A 103 8.51 -3.93 -3.55
C TRP A 103 9.35 -2.68 -3.29
N TYR A 104 9.25 -2.09 -2.11
CA TYR A 104 10.03 -0.90 -1.79
C TYR A 104 11.53 -1.18 -1.69
N LYS A 105 11.93 -2.39 -1.27
CA LYS A 105 13.33 -2.83 -1.37
C LYS A 105 13.81 -2.90 -2.82
N ALA A 106 12.97 -3.33 -3.76
CA ALA A 106 13.31 -3.33 -5.19
C ALA A 106 13.52 -1.91 -5.72
N LEU A 107 12.70 -0.94 -5.31
CA LEU A 107 12.91 0.47 -5.66
C LEU A 107 14.23 1.01 -5.11
N VAL A 108 14.58 0.73 -3.87
CA VAL A 108 15.88 1.14 -3.30
C VAL A 108 17.06 0.53 -4.05
N ARG A 109 16.99 -0.76 -4.42
CA ARG A 109 18.05 -1.40 -5.23
C ARG A 109 18.21 -0.77 -6.61
N SER A 110 17.13 -0.23 -7.16
CA SER A 110 17.13 0.47 -8.45
C SER A 110 17.63 1.93 -8.36
N GLY A 111 17.70 2.46 -7.15
CA GLY A 111 18.12 3.83 -6.86
C GLY A 111 19.65 4.02 -6.86
N ASP A 112 20.09 5.21 -6.50
CA ASP A 112 21.52 5.60 -6.44
C ASP A 112 22.10 5.60 -5.00
N GLY A 113 21.32 5.15 -4.02
CA GLY A 113 21.72 5.13 -2.61
C GLY A 113 21.65 6.49 -1.91
N SER A 114 21.33 7.59 -2.62
CA SER A 114 21.13 8.90 -2.01
C SER A 114 19.82 8.96 -1.22
N PHE A 115 19.70 9.89 -0.25
CA PHE A 115 18.49 10.09 0.51
C PHE A 115 18.21 11.56 0.77
N GLY A 116 16.94 11.94 0.65
CA GLY A 116 16.48 13.27 1.04
C GLY A 116 16.84 14.40 0.06
N ALA A 117 17.37 14.07 -1.11
CA ALA A 117 17.79 15.07 -2.10
C ALA A 117 16.76 15.35 -3.20
N HIS A 118 15.71 14.54 -3.33
CA HIS A 118 14.72 14.73 -4.39
C HIS A 118 13.51 15.55 -3.91
N PRO A 119 13.07 16.57 -4.68
CA PRO A 119 11.91 17.39 -4.31
C PRO A 119 10.62 16.62 -4.11
N TRP A 120 10.52 15.39 -4.63
CA TRP A 120 9.35 14.52 -4.46
C TRP A 120 9.08 14.21 -2.98
N SER A 121 10.09 13.82 -2.21
CA SER A 121 9.94 13.42 -0.81
C SER A 121 9.37 14.56 0.06
N SER A 122 9.74 15.79 -0.22
CA SER A 122 9.24 16.96 0.51
C SER A 122 7.82 17.38 0.10
N ARG A 123 7.43 17.12 -1.16
CA ARG A 123 6.12 17.57 -1.70
C ARG A 123 4.99 16.56 -1.48
N THR A 124 5.28 15.28 -1.45
CA THR A 124 4.24 14.23 -1.28
C THR A 124 3.93 13.92 0.18
N GLY A 125 4.67 14.48 1.12
CA GLY A 125 4.53 14.18 2.54
C GLY A 125 5.04 12.78 2.95
N ALA A 126 5.53 11.97 2.01
CA ALA A 126 6.02 10.63 2.31
C ALA A 126 7.19 10.65 3.30
N SER A 127 8.12 11.58 3.16
CA SER A 127 9.22 11.78 4.10
C SER A 127 8.73 12.21 5.49
N TYR A 128 7.66 13.00 5.56
CA TYR A 128 7.03 13.38 6.82
C TYR A 128 6.37 12.17 7.49
N LEU A 129 5.61 11.38 6.75
CA LEU A 129 4.97 10.16 7.27
C LEU A 129 6.00 9.11 7.72
N ALA A 130 7.13 9.01 7.03
CA ALA A 130 8.23 8.12 7.40
C ALA A 130 9.14 8.69 8.50
N SER A 131 8.98 9.97 8.86
CA SER A 131 9.79 10.63 9.88
C SER A 131 9.60 9.96 11.25
N GLY A 132 10.72 9.66 11.91
CA GLY A 132 10.70 8.97 13.20
C GLY A 132 10.47 7.46 13.12
N LEU A 133 10.23 6.90 11.93
CA LEU A 133 10.20 5.46 11.71
C LEU A 133 11.60 4.95 11.40
N SER A 134 11.98 3.81 12.00
CA SER A 134 13.28 3.21 11.70
C SER A 134 13.22 2.51 10.34
N GLY A 135 14.25 2.71 9.52
CA GLY A 135 14.46 1.94 8.29
C GLY A 135 15.12 0.57 8.53
N GLU A 136 15.14 0.08 9.78
CA GLU A 136 15.73 -1.21 10.14
C GLU A 136 15.01 -2.37 9.45
N GLU A 137 15.77 -3.42 9.18
CA GLU A 137 15.21 -4.62 8.59
C GLU A 137 14.29 -5.33 9.58
N VAL A 138 13.04 -5.57 9.16
CA VAL A 138 12.02 -6.27 9.94
C VAL A 138 11.63 -7.54 9.23
N ALA A 139 11.73 -8.66 9.94
CA ALA A 139 11.31 -9.95 9.42
C ALA A 139 9.79 -10.01 9.20
N ILE A 140 9.38 -10.57 8.08
CA ILE A 140 7.97 -10.86 7.80
C ILE A 140 7.60 -12.13 8.54
N THR A 141 6.78 -12.02 9.57
CA THR A 141 6.33 -13.16 10.39
C THR A 141 5.18 -13.92 9.72
N ASP A 142 4.94 -15.16 10.13
CA ASP A 142 3.78 -15.91 9.64
C ASP A 142 2.45 -15.27 10.09
N GLU A 143 2.42 -14.64 11.25
CA GLU A 143 1.28 -13.82 11.70
C GLU A 143 1.00 -12.67 10.71
N ALA A 144 2.03 -11.95 10.29
CA ALA A 144 1.88 -10.88 9.30
C ALA A 144 1.37 -11.41 7.95
N ARG A 145 1.80 -12.60 7.54
CA ARG A 145 1.32 -13.24 6.31
C ARG A 145 -0.15 -13.63 6.38
N VAL A 146 -0.58 -14.17 7.51
CA VAL A 146 -2.00 -14.50 7.74
C VAL A 146 -2.84 -13.23 7.77
N SER A 147 -2.43 -12.21 8.52
CA SER A 147 -3.12 -10.93 8.59
C SER A 147 -3.22 -10.24 7.21
N PHE A 148 -2.14 -10.27 6.42
CA PHE A 148 -2.16 -9.76 5.04
C PHE A 148 -3.12 -10.55 4.14
N TRP A 149 -3.20 -11.88 4.31
CA TRP A 149 -4.17 -12.71 3.59
C TRP A 149 -5.61 -12.35 3.98
N GLU A 150 -5.89 -12.20 5.26
CA GLU A 150 -7.22 -11.79 5.72
C GLU A 150 -7.62 -10.40 5.21
N ALA A 151 -6.65 -9.46 5.17
CA ALA A 151 -6.90 -8.12 4.66
C ALA A 151 -7.17 -8.09 3.15
N PHE A 152 -6.34 -8.77 2.35
CA PHE A 152 -6.29 -8.58 0.89
C PHE A 152 -6.59 -9.84 0.07
N GLY A 153 -6.78 -10.99 0.69
CA GLY A 153 -7.10 -12.25 -0.01
C GLY A 153 -5.89 -12.98 -0.62
N TRP A 154 -4.66 -12.51 -0.38
CA TRP A 154 -3.45 -13.10 -0.93
C TRP A 154 -2.90 -14.18 0.00
N SER A 155 -3.00 -15.45 -0.40
CA SER A 155 -2.48 -16.54 0.42
C SER A 155 -0.99 -16.41 0.73
N PRO A 156 -0.48 -16.92 1.87
CA PRO A 156 0.95 -16.88 2.20
C PRO A 156 1.85 -17.50 1.13
N TYR A 157 1.37 -18.51 0.43
CA TYR A 157 2.08 -19.10 -0.71
C TYR A 157 2.23 -18.10 -1.86
N TYR A 158 1.14 -17.46 -2.26
CA TYR A 158 1.16 -16.46 -3.34
C TYR A 158 2.00 -15.23 -2.98
N GLN A 159 1.93 -14.76 -1.73
CA GLN A 159 2.81 -13.69 -1.24
C GLN A 159 4.29 -14.02 -1.46
N ARG A 160 4.71 -15.25 -1.10
CA ARG A 160 6.11 -15.67 -1.26
C ARG A 160 6.54 -15.79 -2.72
N LEU A 161 5.65 -16.22 -3.62
CA LEU A 161 5.94 -16.23 -5.06
C LEU A 161 6.20 -14.81 -5.58
N VAL A 162 5.32 -13.85 -5.24
CA VAL A 162 5.48 -12.46 -5.67
C VAL A 162 6.73 -11.83 -5.05
N GLU A 163 7.01 -12.11 -3.78
CA GLU A 163 8.24 -11.63 -3.13
C GLU A 163 9.51 -12.19 -3.77
N ALA A 164 9.51 -13.44 -4.22
CA ALA A 164 10.64 -14.03 -4.92
C ALA A 164 10.95 -13.27 -6.23
N GLU A 165 9.91 -12.96 -7.02
CA GLU A 165 10.04 -12.14 -8.22
C GLU A 165 10.54 -10.72 -7.89
N LEU A 166 9.94 -10.08 -6.89
CA LEU A 166 10.32 -8.74 -6.45
C LEU A 166 11.75 -8.68 -5.92
N ASN A 167 12.25 -9.74 -5.28
CA ASN A 167 13.60 -9.79 -4.75
C ASN A 167 14.68 -9.86 -5.85
N GLY A 168 14.34 -10.42 -7.02
CA GLY A 168 15.21 -10.42 -8.20
C GLY A 168 15.06 -9.17 -9.08
N LEU A 169 14.04 -8.35 -8.81
CA LEU A 169 13.69 -7.22 -9.67
C LEU A 169 14.62 -6.02 -9.45
N THR A 170 15.12 -5.48 -10.56
CA THR A 170 15.68 -4.12 -10.67
C THR A 170 14.92 -3.37 -11.75
N HIS A 171 14.53 -2.14 -11.47
CA HIS A 171 13.86 -1.30 -12.44
C HIS A 171 14.89 -0.67 -13.37
N ASP A 172 14.59 -0.65 -14.65
CA ASP A 172 15.38 0.03 -15.66
C ASP A 172 14.64 1.29 -16.15
N PHE A 173 15.33 2.42 -16.13
CA PHE A 173 14.80 3.68 -16.63
C PHE A 173 14.48 3.64 -18.12
N SER A 174 15.21 2.84 -18.90
CA SER A 174 15.03 2.71 -20.35
C SER A 174 13.69 2.06 -20.74
N LEU A 175 13.05 1.30 -19.83
CA LEU A 175 11.81 0.62 -20.14
C LEU A 175 10.58 1.57 -20.26
N GLY A 176 10.69 2.80 -19.76
CA GLY A 176 9.64 3.81 -19.86
C GLY A 176 8.25 3.32 -19.39
N ARG A 177 7.19 3.86 -20.03
CA ARG A 177 5.80 3.47 -19.70
C ARG A 177 5.46 2.03 -20.08
N GLU A 178 6.07 1.49 -21.13
CA GLU A 178 5.85 0.12 -21.58
C GLU A 178 6.40 -0.92 -20.61
N GLY A 179 7.52 -0.62 -19.96
CA GLY A 179 8.10 -1.49 -18.94
C GLY A 179 7.22 -1.68 -17.71
N ILE A 180 6.55 -0.62 -17.26
CA ILE A 180 5.58 -0.71 -16.15
C ILE A 180 4.43 -1.64 -16.51
N GLN A 181 3.94 -1.60 -17.73
CA GLN A 181 2.85 -2.44 -18.20
C GLN A 181 3.25 -3.91 -18.34
N GLN A 182 4.51 -4.18 -18.71
CA GLN A 182 5.05 -5.54 -18.74
C GLN A 182 5.24 -6.11 -17.33
N HIS A 183 5.66 -5.33 -16.35
CA HIS A 183 5.73 -5.75 -14.94
C HIS A 183 4.35 -6.06 -14.34
N TYR A 184 3.31 -5.30 -14.67
CA TYR A 184 1.93 -5.64 -14.30
C TYR A 184 1.52 -7.02 -14.82
N ASN A 185 1.92 -7.37 -16.05
CA ASN A 185 1.61 -8.65 -16.66
C ASN A 185 2.40 -9.83 -16.06
N LEU A 186 3.57 -9.56 -15.45
CA LEU A 186 4.39 -10.58 -14.78
C LEU A 186 3.91 -10.88 -13.35
N ILE A 187 3.42 -9.86 -12.65
CA ILE A 187 3.03 -9.96 -11.22
C ILE A 187 1.56 -10.38 -11.07
N ILE A 188 0.69 -9.96 -11.99
CA ILE A 188 -0.73 -10.30 -11.98
C ILE A 188 -1.00 -11.24 -13.17
N PRO A 189 -1.38 -12.50 -12.97
CA PRO A 189 -1.77 -13.38 -14.05
C PRO A 189 -2.81 -12.70 -14.95
N LYS A 190 -2.63 -12.77 -16.28
CA LYS A 190 -3.50 -12.09 -17.28
C LYS A 190 -5.00 -12.33 -17.06
N GLU A 191 -5.34 -13.46 -16.49
CA GLU A 191 -6.71 -13.87 -16.17
C GLU A 191 -7.33 -13.03 -15.05
N ASN A 192 -6.51 -12.55 -14.10
CA ASN A 192 -6.95 -11.74 -12.96
C ASN A 192 -6.81 -10.23 -13.20
N ALA A 193 -5.97 -9.80 -14.15
CA ALA A 193 -5.73 -8.38 -14.42
C ALA A 193 -7.01 -7.67 -14.91
N LYS A 194 -7.88 -8.33 -15.68
CA LYS A 194 -9.14 -7.77 -16.18
C LYS A 194 -10.13 -7.49 -15.04
N HIS A 195 -10.20 -8.34 -14.01
CA HIS A 195 -11.06 -8.15 -12.86
C HIS A 195 -10.54 -7.05 -11.91
N PHE A 196 -9.23 -6.91 -11.78
CA PHE A 196 -8.61 -5.87 -10.95
C PHE A 196 -8.80 -4.46 -11.52
N ILE A 197 -8.61 -4.30 -12.83
CA ILE A 197 -8.72 -3.00 -13.50
C ILE A 197 -10.18 -2.55 -13.61
N SER A 198 -11.11 -3.45 -13.92
CA SER A 198 -12.54 -3.11 -14.08
C SER A 198 -13.22 -2.72 -12.76
N ASN A 199 -12.89 -3.37 -11.66
CA ASN A 199 -13.54 -3.09 -10.36
C ASN A 199 -13.02 -1.82 -9.67
N GLN A 200 -11.87 -1.28 -10.09
CA GLN A 200 -11.31 -0.06 -9.48
C GLN A 200 -11.55 1.22 -10.29
N LEU A 201 -11.78 1.11 -11.61
CA LEU A 201 -12.04 2.28 -12.46
C LEU A 201 -13.51 2.73 -12.50
N TYR A 202 -14.45 1.94 -12.01
CA TYR A 202 -15.88 2.25 -12.03
C TYR A 202 -16.49 2.68 -10.69
N ASN A 203 -15.68 2.82 -9.63
CA ASN A 203 -16.12 3.26 -8.30
C ASN A 203 -15.61 4.66 -7.92
N TYR A 204 -15.39 5.53 -8.92
CA TYR A 204 -15.15 6.97 -8.73
C TYR A 204 -16.14 7.79 -9.52
#